data_b8422ab56fc93bcebf409fedcafc6a82
#
_entry.id   b8422ab56fc93bcebf409fedcafc6a82
#
_cell.length_a   1.000
_cell.length_b   1.000
_cell.length_c   1.000
_cell.angle_alpha   90.00
_cell.angle_beta   90.00
_cell.angle_gamma   90.00
#
_symmetry.space_group_name_H-M   'P 1'
#
loop_
_entity.id
_entity.type
_entity.pdbx_description
1 polymer ?
#
loop_
_entity_poly.entity_id
_entity_poly.type
_entity_poly.pdbx_seq_one_letter_code
_entity_poly.pdbx_strand_id
1 'polypeptide(L)'
;KYNPNPEDMKMLKAISDAVKNNNADIGFGFDGDGDRCGVIDNEGKEIFSDKIGLLIARNLSTKHANSKFIVDVKSTGLFNTDNVLAENNCKTIYWKTGHSHIKRKVNLEKALAGFEKSGHFFFNQPLGYGYDDGINSAIQVCHLLNNQNKKMSEIINELPKTFQSPTMAPYCDDKEKYRVVEDLVKKIEEIKAQKTKIDNQEIKEILTVNGVRF
;
A
#
# COMPACT_ATOMS: atom_id res chain seq x y z
N LYS A 1 -23.01 16.13 1.15
CA LYS A 1 -22.64 15.37 -0.06
C LYS A 1 -21.15 15.60 -0.32
N TYR A 2 -20.37 14.56 -0.46
CA TYR A 2 -18.93 14.60 -0.72
C TYR A 2 -18.60 13.65 -1.88
N ASN A 3 -17.47 13.85 -2.53
CA ASN A 3 -16.98 12.90 -3.51
C ASN A 3 -16.45 11.67 -2.76
N PRO A 4 -16.90 10.46 -3.09
CA PRO A 4 -16.39 9.26 -2.46
C PRO A 4 -14.92 9.09 -2.85
N ASN A 5 -14.05 9.08 -1.83
CA ASN A 5 -12.61 8.91 -1.98
C ASN A 5 -12.05 8.28 -0.69
N PRO A 6 -11.45 7.10 -0.76
CA PRO A 6 -10.88 6.41 0.40
C PRO A 6 -9.82 7.19 1.19
N GLU A 7 -9.24 8.24 0.60
CA GLU A 7 -8.30 9.14 1.27
C GLU A 7 -8.99 10.39 1.88
N ASP A 8 -10.32 10.57 1.71
CA ASP A 8 -11.04 11.75 2.23
C ASP A 8 -11.49 11.50 3.68
N MET A 9 -11.02 12.37 4.58
CA MET A 9 -11.37 12.33 6.02
C MET A 9 -12.86 12.33 6.29
N LYS A 10 -13.69 12.96 5.44
CA LYS A 10 -15.15 12.98 5.61
C LYS A 10 -15.76 11.61 5.35
N MET A 11 -15.27 10.92 4.32
CA MET A 11 -15.68 9.56 4.02
C MET A 11 -15.23 8.60 5.11
N LEU A 12 -13.97 8.66 5.50
CA LEU A 12 -13.39 7.83 6.56
C LEU A 12 -14.14 8.01 7.89
N LYS A 13 -14.47 9.28 8.24
CA LYS A 13 -15.29 9.55 9.44
C LYS A 13 -16.69 8.92 9.34
N ALA A 14 -17.36 9.02 8.21
CA ALA A 14 -18.68 8.44 8.03
C ALA A 14 -18.67 6.92 8.19
N ILE A 15 -17.63 6.23 7.66
CA ILE A 15 -17.45 4.79 7.83
C ILE A 15 -17.14 4.46 9.30
N SER A 16 -16.26 5.22 9.95
CA SER A 16 -15.92 5.07 11.38
C SER A 16 -17.16 5.18 12.27
N ASP A 17 -17.99 6.18 12.02
CA ASP A 17 -19.23 6.40 12.77
C ASP A 17 -20.20 5.20 12.55
N ALA A 18 -20.30 4.69 11.31
CA ALA A 18 -21.13 3.53 10.99
C ALA A 18 -20.62 2.25 11.69
N VAL A 19 -19.31 2.00 11.68
CA VAL A 19 -18.70 0.86 12.39
C VAL A 19 -19.03 0.90 13.88
N LYS A 20 -18.82 2.05 14.53
CA LYS A 20 -19.06 2.21 15.98
C LYS A 20 -20.53 2.07 16.34
N ASN A 21 -21.43 2.69 15.57
CA ASN A 21 -22.86 2.69 15.85
C ASN A 21 -23.50 1.30 15.67
N ASN A 22 -22.91 0.45 14.84
CA ASN A 22 -23.41 -0.89 14.56
C ASN A 22 -22.57 -2.01 15.19
N ASN A 23 -21.52 -1.69 15.97
CA ASN A 23 -20.56 -2.64 16.50
C ASN A 23 -20.03 -3.60 15.42
N ALA A 24 -19.72 -3.07 14.24
CA ALA A 24 -19.26 -3.86 13.11
C ALA A 24 -17.78 -4.27 13.28
N ASP A 25 -17.43 -5.44 12.78
CA ASP A 25 -16.04 -5.95 12.85
C ASP A 25 -15.10 -5.18 11.93
N ILE A 26 -15.63 -4.56 10.87
CA ILE A 26 -14.88 -3.82 9.85
C ILE A 26 -15.81 -2.90 9.07
N GLY A 27 -15.26 -1.82 8.54
CA GLY A 27 -15.95 -0.91 7.62
C GLY A 27 -15.19 -0.75 6.31
N PHE A 28 -15.94 -0.69 5.22
CA PHE A 28 -15.40 -0.44 3.88
C PHE A 28 -16.00 0.82 3.27
N GLY A 29 -15.18 1.53 2.50
CA GLY A 29 -15.63 2.63 1.67
C GLY A 29 -14.99 2.55 0.30
N PHE A 30 -15.80 2.82 -0.73
CA PHE A 30 -15.38 2.74 -2.12
C PHE A 30 -15.44 4.13 -2.75
N ASP A 31 -14.65 4.36 -3.77
CA ASP A 31 -14.74 5.59 -4.56
C ASP A 31 -15.88 5.52 -5.62
N GLY A 32 -15.91 6.50 -6.51
CA GLY A 32 -17.07 6.69 -7.39
C GLY A 32 -17.26 5.63 -8.46
N ASP A 33 -16.20 5.00 -8.90
CA ASP A 33 -16.17 3.90 -9.89
C ASP A 33 -15.86 2.54 -9.27
N GLY A 34 -15.58 2.51 -7.95
CA GLY A 34 -15.49 1.27 -7.17
C GLY A 34 -14.18 0.50 -7.34
N ASP A 35 -13.14 1.14 -7.86
CA ASP A 35 -11.84 0.51 -8.08
C ASP A 35 -10.89 0.64 -6.88
N ARG A 36 -11.22 1.52 -5.90
CA ARG A 36 -10.48 1.69 -4.64
C ARG A 36 -11.32 1.28 -3.43
N CYS A 37 -10.62 0.80 -2.40
CA CYS A 37 -11.22 0.39 -1.14
C CYS A 37 -10.48 0.98 0.05
N GLY A 38 -11.15 1.81 0.86
CA GLY A 38 -10.69 2.24 2.17
C GLY A 38 -11.22 1.32 3.27
N VAL A 39 -10.45 1.12 4.32
CA VAL A 39 -10.75 0.18 5.39
C VAL A 39 -10.69 0.84 6.75
N ILE A 40 -11.71 0.63 7.56
CA ILE A 40 -11.82 1.06 8.97
C ILE A 40 -11.91 -0.19 9.84
N ASP A 41 -11.12 -0.25 10.92
CA ASP A 41 -11.14 -1.36 11.86
C ASP A 41 -12.39 -1.34 12.79
N ASN A 42 -12.53 -2.38 13.60
CA ASN A 42 -13.62 -2.52 14.58
C ASN A 42 -13.65 -1.44 15.69
N GLU A 43 -12.57 -0.68 15.88
CA GLU A 43 -12.51 0.46 16.80
C GLU A 43 -12.86 1.78 16.10
N GLY A 44 -13.11 1.76 14.79
CA GLY A 44 -13.40 2.92 13.97
C GLY A 44 -12.14 3.70 13.59
N LYS A 45 -10.97 3.06 13.59
CA LYS A 45 -9.70 3.66 13.13
C LYS A 45 -9.44 3.31 11.69
N GLU A 46 -8.93 4.29 10.94
CA GLU A 46 -8.45 4.06 9.58
C GLU A 46 -7.25 3.12 9.56
N ILE A 47 -7.26 2.20 8.61
CA ILE A 47 -6.08 1.40 8.27
C ILE A 47 -5.58 1.85 6.90
N PHE A 48 -4.36 2.35 6.86
CA PHE A 48 -3.74 2.77 5.61
C PHE A 48 -3.68 1.64 4.59
N SER A 49 -4.01 1.94 3.34
CA SER A 49 -4.15 0.94 2.28
C SER A 49 -2.90 0.10 2.06
N ASP A 50 -1.70 0.67 2.21
CA ASP A 50 -0.46 -0.08 2.10
C ASP A 50 -0.26 -1.13 3.20
N LYS A 51 -0.80 -0.89 4.40
CA LYS A 51 -0.83 -1.89 5.48
C LYS A 51 -1.86 -2.97 5.23
N ILE A 52 -3.03 -2.61 4.70
CA ILE A 52 -4.03 -3.58 4.23
C ILE A 52 -3.43 -4.45 3.13
N GLY A 53 -2.76 -3.86 2.14
CA GLY A 53 -2.07 -4.60 1.08
C GLY A 53 -1.04 -5.59 1.64
N LEU A 54 -0.26 -5.19 2.65
CA LEU A 54 0.68 -6.08 3.32
C LEU A 54 -0.01 -7.26 4.02
N LEU A 55 -1.09 -6.99 4.77
CA LEU A 55 -1.84 -8.04 5.45
C LEU A 55 -2.50 -9.03 4.47
N ILE A 56 -3.04 -8.53 3.37
CA ILE A 56 -3.55 -9.38 2.28
C ILE A 56 -2.41 -10.21 1.68
N ALA A 57 -1.26 -9.60 1.39
CA ALA A 57 -0.10 -10.31 0.87
C ALA A 57 0.37 -11.43 1.80
N ARG A 58 0.42 -11.19 3.13
CA ARG A 58 0.70 -12.24 4.14
C ARG A 58 -0.30 -13.38 4.03
N ASN A 59 -1.60 -13.08 4.07
CA ASN A 59 -2.65 -14.09 4.00
C ASN A 59 -2.61 -14.90 2.69
N LEU A 60 -2.32 -14.24 1.57
CA LEU A 60 -2.18 -14.90 0.27
C LEU A 60 -0.92 -15.76 0.21
N SER A 61 0.19 -15.31 0.79
CA SER A 61 1.47 -16.03 0.77
C SER A 61 1.40 -17.39 1.44
N THR A 62 0.54 -17.55 2.47
CA THR A 62 0.37 -18.84 3.15
C THR A 62 -0.28 -19.92 2.27
N LYS A 63 -1.07 -19.49 1.27
CA LYS A 63 -1.74 -20.39 0.31
C LYS A 63 -1.02 -20.45 -1.04
N HIS A 64 -0.24 -19.44 -1.36
CA HIS A 64 0.46 -19.26 -2.62
C HIS A 64 1.93 -18.88 -2.36
N ALA A 65 2.70 -19.82 -1.85
CA ALA A 65 4.13 -19.63 -1.66
C ALA A 65 4.86 -19.32 -2.99
N ASN A 66 6.05 -18.73 -2.92
CA ASN A 66 6.85 -18.30 -4.07
C ASN A 66 6.19 -17.24 -4.97
N SER A 67 5.14 -16.57 -4.48
CA SER A 67 4.43 -15.55 -5.25
C SER A 67 5.21 -14.25 -5.33
N LYS A 68 4.90 -13.47 -6.36
CA LYS A 68 5.35 -12.09 -6.49
C LYS A 68 4.23 -11.12 -6.12
N PHE A 69 4.60 -10.01 -5.50
CA PHE A 69 3.72 -8.88 -5.22
C PHE A 69 4.34 -7.60 -5.80
N ILE A 70 3.54 -6.81 -6.50
CA ILE A 70 3.95 -5.50 -7.01
C ILE A 70 3.42 -4.44 -6.04
N VAL A 71 4.28 -3.52 -5.63
CA VAL A 71 3.91 -2.48 -4.65
C VAL A 71 4.39 -1.14 -5.16
N ASP A 72 3.59 -0.09 -5.01
CA ASP A 72 4.04 1.23 -5.44
C ASP A 72 5.13 1.79 -4.50
N VAL A 73 6.00 2.66 -5.03
CA VAL A 73 7.14 3.20 -4.27
C VAL A 73 6.74 4.07 -3.09
N LYS A 74 5.49 4.50 -2.98
CA LYS A 74 4.98 5.26 -1.84
C LYS A 74 4.56 4.39 -0.66
N SER A 75 4.34 3.10 -0.90
CA SER A 75 3.89 2.15 0.11
C SER A 75 4.95 1.84 1.16
N THR A 76 4.53 1.31 2.30
CA THR A 76 5.40 0.99 3.44
C THR A 76 6.57 0.09 3.07
N GLY A 77 7.74 0.33 3.72
CA GLY A 77 8.92 -0.52 3.61
C GLY A 77 8.76 -1.92 4.22
N LEU A 78 7.71 -2.14 4.98
CA LEU A 78 7.45 -3.42 5.65
C LEU A 78 7.35 -4.59 4.66
N PHE A 79 6.93 -4.37 3.43
CA PHE A 79 6.91 -5.43 2.42
C PHE A 79 8.27 -6.10 2.18
N ASN A 80 9.38 -5.35 2.35
CA ASN A 80 10.74 -5.91 2.19
C ASN A 80 11.28 -6.61 3.44
N THR A 81 10.72 -6.31 4.61
CA THR A 81 11.21 -6.80 5.89
C THR A 81 10.25 -7.77 6.57
N ASP A 82 9.18 -8.14 5.87
CA ASP A 82 8.13 -8.97 6.41
C ASP A 82 8.54 -10.44 6.50
N ASN A 83 8.55 -10.98 7.71
CA ASN A 83 8.98 -12.35 7.96
C ASN A 83 8.04 -13.39 7.33
N VAL A 84 6.72 -13.14 7.32
CA VAL A 84 5.75 -14.08 6.73
C VAL A 84 5.94 -14.20 5.22
N LEU A 85 6.18 -13.07 4.54
CA LEU A 85 6.49 -13.07 3.12
C LEU A 85 7.83 -13.78 2.83
N ALA A 86 8.83 -13.55 3.66
CA ALA A 86 10.14 -14.19 3.53
C ALA A 86 10.07 -15.71 3.77
N GLU A 87 9.41 -16.16 4.82
CA GLU A 87 9.21 -17.59 5.14
C GLU A 87 8.47 -18.35 4.03
N ASN A 88 7.52 -17.67 3.35
CA ASN A 88 6.82 -18.22 2.20
C ASN A 88 7.55 -18.00 0.85
N ASN A 89 8.82 -17.56 0.90
CA ASN A 89 9.66 -17.30 -0.27
C ASN A 89 9.00 -16.35 -1.30
N CYS A 90 8.21 -15.37 -0.84
CA CYS A 90 7.56 -14.42 -1.71
C CYS A 90 8.49 -13.25 -2.04
N LYS A 91 8.32 -12.67 -3.22
CA LYS A 91 9.12 -11.55 -3.70
C LYS A 91 8.27 -10.30 -3.86
N THR A 92 8.67 -9.21 -3.20
CA THR A 92 8.10 -7.89 -3.42
C THR A 92 8.91 -7.12 -4.45
N ILE A 93 8.23 -6.44 -5.37
CA ILE A 93 8.83 -5.57 -6.39
C ILE A 93 8.19 -4.19 -6.25
N TYR A 94 8.97 -3.20 -5.81
CA TYR A 94 8.51 -1.81 -5.82
C TYR A 94 8.52 -1.24 -7.23
N TRP A 95 7.44 -0.56 -7.59
CA TRP A 95 7.25 -0.03 -8.93
C TRP A 95 6.68 1.38 -8.94
N LYS A 96 6.57 1.95 -10.14
CA LYS A 96 6.01 3.30 -10.34
C LYS A 96 4.59 3.39 -9.82
N THR A 97 4.28 4.48 -9.10
CA THR A 97 2.92 4.80 -8.68
C THR A 97 2.03 5.06 -9.90
N GLY A 98 0.79 4.65 -9.81
CA GLY A 98 -0.26 4.84 -10.81
C GLY A 98 -0.85 3.51 -11.27
N HIS A 99 -2.19 3.42 -11.19
CA HIS A 99 -2.94 2.19 -11.43
C HIS A 99 -2.55 1.49 -12.75
N SER A 100 -2.38 2.25 -13.84
CA SER A 100 -1.97 1.70 -15.13
C SER A 100 -0.55 1.11 -15.13
N HIS A 101 0.37 1.68 -14.33
CA HIS A 101 1.73 1.17 -14.19
C HIS A 101 1.77 -0.12 -13.37
N ILE A 102 1.05 -0.15 -12.25
CA ILE A 102 0.97 -1.33 -11.38
C ILE A 102 0.27 -2.47 -12.11
N LYS A 103 -0.90 -2.23 -12.72
CA LYS A 103 -1.65 -3.21 -13.51
C LYS A 103 -0.77 -3.88 -14.58
N ARG A 104 -0.07 -3.07 -15.38
CA ARG A 104 0.86 -3.58 -16.40
C ARG A 104 1.97 -4.42 -15.79
N LYS A 105 2.55 -3.98 -14.67
CA LYS A 105 3.65 -4.68 -14.00
C LYS A 105 3.18 -6.00 -13.38
N VAL A 106 2.01 -6.03 -12.75
CA VAL A 106 1.38 -7.25 -12.21
C VAL A 106 1.26 -8.31 -13.31
N ASN A 107 0.75 -7.93 -14.48
CA ASN A 107 0.59 -8.84 -15.61
C ASN A 107 1.95 -9.29 -16.19
N LEU A 108 2.89 -8.38 -16.38
CA LEU A 108 4.22 -8.66 -16.95
C LEU A 108 5.00 -9.64 -16.07
N GLU A 109 4.99 -9.44 -14.75
CA GLU A 109 5.70 -10.28 -13.78
C GLU A 109 4.93 -11.56 -13.43
N LYS A 110 3.70 -11.71 -13.93
CA LYS A 110 2.76 -12.74 -13.47
C LYS A 110 2.65 -12.74 -11.95
N ALA A 111 2.62 -11.55 -11.37
CA ALA A 111 2.50 -11.39 -9.93
C ALA A 111 1.08 -11.78 -9.47
N LEU A 112 0.98 -12.33 -8.28
CA LEU A 112 -0.31 -12.76 -7.71
C LEU A 112 -1.21 -11.56 -7.42
N ALA A 113 -0.62 -10.48 -6.90
CA ALA A 113 -1.33 -9.24 -6.62
C ALA A 113 -0.42 -8.01 -6.73
N GLY A 114 -1.05 -6.84 -6.84
CA GLY A 114 -0.43 -5.53 -6.74
C GLY A 114 -1.16 -4.62 -5.77
N PHE A 115 -0.44 -3.70 -5.13
CA PHE A 115 -0.99 -2.82 -4.08
C PHE A 115 -0.46 -1.40 -4.25
N GLU A 116 -1.36 -0.43 -4.22
CA GLU A 116 -1.04 0.99 -4.16
C GLU A 116 -1.48 1.62 -2.84
N LYS A 117 -0.70 2.58 -2.36
CA LYS A 117 -1.03 3.38 -1.18
C LYS A 117 -2.37 4.11 -1.31
N SER A 118 -2.80 4.42 -2.53
CA SER A 118 -4.08 5.06 -2.83
C SER A 118 -5.32 4.16 -2.67
N GLY A 119 -5.12 2.85 -2.46
CA GLY A 119 -6.21 1.89 -2.27
C GLY A 119 -6.60 1.09 -3.52
N HIS A 120 -5.91 1.27 -4.66
CA HIS A 120 -6.06 0.37 -5.80
C HIS A 120 -5.34 -0.95 -5.52
N PHE A 121 -6.07 -2.04 -5.54
CA PHE A 121 -5.51 -3.38 -5.39
C PHE A 121 -5.86 -4.23 -6.59
N PHE A 122 -4.88 -4.96 -7.08
CA PHE A 122 -4.93 -5.75 -8.30
C PHE A 122 -4.74 -7.21 -7.95
N PHE A 123 -5.65 -8.06 -8.34
CA PHE A 123 -5.55 -9.49 -8.10
C PHE A 123 -5.52 -10.23 -9.44
N ASN A 124 -4.46 -11.01 -9.65
CA ASN A 124 -4.31 -11.82 -10.85
C ASN A 124 -4.89 -13.22 -10.60
N GLN A 125 -4.93 -14.04 -11.66
CA GLN A 125 -5.39 -15.43 -11.54
C GLN A 125 -4.62 -16.19 -10.44
N PRO A 126 -5.28 -16.98 -9.63
CA PRO A 126 -6.71 -17.37 -9.66
C PRO A 126 -7.66 -16.44 -8.89
N LEU A 127 -7.17 -15.32 -8.33
CA LEU A 127 -7.91 -14.43 -7.43
C LEU A 127 -8.74 -13.37 -8.16
N GLY A 128 -8.36 -13.04 -9.38
CA GLY A 128 -8.97 -12.00 -10.20
C GLY A 128 -8.41 -11.98 -11.62
N TYR A 129 -8.61 -10.88 -12.32
CA TYR A 129 -8.25 -10.74 -13.74
C TYR A 129 -7.11 -9.75 -13.99
N GLY A 130 -6.43 -9.29 -12.94
CA GLY A 130 -5.27 -8.41 -13.03
C GLY A 130 -5.59 -6.92 -13.17
N TYR A 131 -6.84 -6.50 -12.94
CA TYR A 131 -7.23 -5.10 -12.82
C TYR A 131 -7.57 -4.73 -11.37
N ASP A 132 -7.65 -3.43 -11.11
CA ASP A 132 -8.05 -2.87 -9.84
C ASP A 132 -9.54 -3.11 -9.58
N ASP A 133 -9.86 -3.57 -8.38
CA ASP A 133 -11.21 -3.97 -7.99
C ASP A 133 -11.39 -3.77 -6.48
N GLY A 134 -12.11 -2.70 -6.12
CA GLY A 134 -12.36 -2.37 -4.72
C GLY A 134 -13.25 -3.40 -4.02
N ILE A 135 -14.20 -4.01 -4.73
CA ILE A 135 -15.08 -5.04 -4.15
C ILE A 135 -14.28 -6.31 -3.86
N ASN A 136 -13.45 -6.76 -4.82
CA ASN A 136 -12.58 -7.90 -4.58
C ASN A 136 -11.59 -7.60 -3.44
N SER A 137 -11.09 -6.37 -3.34
CA SER A 137 -10.24 -5.93 -2.23
C SER A 137 -10.92 -6.13 -0.89
N ALA A 138 -12.17 -5.70 -0.75
CA ALA A 138 -12.97 -5.91 0.47
C ALA A 138 -13.18 -7.41 0.77
N ILE A 139 -13.46 -8.22 -0.25
CA ILE A 139 -13.58 -9.68 -0.12
C ILE A 139 -12.27 -10.29 0.41
N GLN A 140 -11.12 -9.88 -0.11
CA GLN A 140 -9.82 -10.38 0.37
C GLN A 140 -9.55 -9.99 1.82
N VAL A 141 -9.99 -8.81 2.27
CA VAL A 141 -9.91 -8.40 3.68
C VAL A 141 -10.86 -9.25 4.55
N CYS A 142 -12.08 -9.55 4.08
CA CYS A 142 -12.99 -10.47 4.78
C CYS A 142 -12.38 -11.88 4.89
N HIS A 143 -11.75 -12.39 3.84
CA HIS A 143 -11.03 -13.66 3.89
C HIS A 143 -9.86 -13.64 4.89
N LEU A 144 -9.12 -12.54 4.96
CA LEU A 144 -8.06 -12.34 5.95
C LEU A 144 -8.63 -12.46 7.37
N LEU A 145 -9.72 -11.76 7.69
CA LEU A 145 -10.35 -11.79 9.00
C LEU A 145 -10.89 -13.18 9.35
N ASN A 146 -11.56 -13.83 8.40
CA ASN A 146 -12.11 -15.18 8.61
C ASN A 146 -11.02 -16.25 8.87
N ASN A 147 -9.81 -16.04 8.37
CA ASN A 147 -8.70 -16.96 8.58
C ASN A 147 -7.98 -16.73 9.93
N GLN A 148 -8.28 -15.64 10.63
CA GLN A 148 -7.65 -15.28 11.89
C GLN A 148 -8.73 -15.14 12.97
N ASN A 149 -8.55 -15.77 14.10
CA ASN A 149 -9.48 -15.64 15.25
C ASN A 149 -9.14 -14.38 16.08
N LYS A 150 -9.05 -13.23 15.41
CA LYS A 150 -8.65 -11.94 15.98
C LYS A 150 -9.45 -10.81 15.34
N LYS A 151 -9.63 -9.72 16.09
CA LYS A 151 -10.19 -8.48 15.55
C LYS A 151 -9.19 -7.77 14.64
N MET A 152 -9.68 -6.95 13.71
CA MET A 152 -8.82 -6.22 12.78
C MET A 152 -7.86 -5.28 13.52
N SER A 153 -8.31 -4.61 14.59
CA SER A 153 -7.45 -3.77 15.43
C SER A 153 -6.29 -4.54 16.09
N GLU A 154 -6.50 -5.79 16.45
CA GLU A 154 -5.45 -6.65 17.01
C GLU A 154 -4.44 -7.04 15.94
N ILE A 155 -4.92 -7.45 14.75
CA ILE A 155 -4.08 -7.83 13.61
C ILE A 155 -3.17 -6.67 13.18
N ILE A 156 -3.71 -5.46 13.07
CA ILE A 156 -2.93 -4.29 12.65
C ILE A 156 -1.90 -3.88 13.71
N ASN A 157 -2.20 -4.07 14.98
CA ASN A 157 -1.30 -3.77 16.08
C ASN A 157 -0.11 -4.74 16.19
N GLU A 158 -0.15 -5.90 15.55
CA GLU A 158 0.97 -6.84 15.43
C GLU A 158 2.01 -6.40 14.39
N LEU A 159 1.64 -5.48 13.49
CA LEU A 159 2.60 -4.94 12.55
C LEU A 159 3.62 -4.04 13.26
N PRO A 160 4.88 -4.04 12.81
CA PRO A 160 5.86 -3.08 13.30
C PRO A 160 5.34 -1.64 13.18
N LYS A 161 5.58 -0.83 14.21
CA LYS A 161 5.19 0.59 14.17
C LYS A 161 5.94 1.31 13.05
N THR A 162 5.21 2.01 12.22
CA THR A 162 5.75 2.87 11.18
C THR A 162 5.16 4.27 11.31
N PHE A 163 5.96 5.26 10.92
CA PHE A 163 5.51 6.65 10.84
C PHE A 163 5.20 6.98 9.39
N GLN A 164 4.16 7.76 9.18
CA GLN A 164 3.71 8.15 7.86
C GLN A 164 3.36 9.64 7.87
N SER A 165 3.81 10.37 6.85
CA SER A 165 3.39 11.74 6.60
C SER A 165 2.27 11.77 5.55
N PRO A 166 1.43 12.81 5.57
CA PRO A 166 0.57 13.10 4.43
C PRO A 166 1.40 13.27 3.15
N THR A 167 0.79 13.01 2.01
CA THR A 167 1.40 13.36 0.72
C THR A 167 1.49 14.88 0.64
N MET A 168 2.70 15.41 0.46
CA MET A 168 2.96 16.84 0.27
C MET A 168 3.25 17.10 -1.20
N ALA A 169 2.66 18.17 -1.74
CA ALA A 169 2.85 18.61 -3.11
C ALA A 169 3.38 20.06 -3.11
N PRO A 170 4.69 20.27 -2.88
CA PRO A 170 5.27 21.62 -2.96
C PRO A 170 5.14 22.14 -4.40
N TYR A 171 4.94 23.45 -4.52
CA TYR A 171 4.89 24.09 -5.83
C TYR A 171 6.19 23.90 -6.58
N CYS A 172 6.08 23.50 -7.83
CA CYS A 172 7.18 23.44 -8.79
C CYS A 172 6.65 23.81 -10.18
N ASP A 173 7.40 24.62 -10.92
CA ASP A 173 7.05 24.95 -12.31
C ASP A 173 7.08 23.67 -13.15
N ASP A 174 6.08 23.51 -14.02
CA ASP A 174 5.94 22.33 -14.88
C ASP A 174 7.17 22.07 -15.77
N LYS A 175 7.87 23.13 -16.18
CA LYS A 175 9.07 23.04 -17.01
C LYS A 175 10.29 22.54 -16.24
N GLU A 176 10.29 22.73 -14.91
CA GLU A 176 11.41 22.40 -14.03
C GLU A 176 11.26 21.07 -13.30
N LYS A 177 10.06 20.54 -13.21
CA LYS A 177 9.73 19.38 -12.36
C LYS A 177 10.62 18.15 -12.59
N TYR A 178 10.94 17.86 -13.84
CA TYR A 178 11.80 16.71 -14.17
C TYR A 178 13.26 16.96 -13.76
N ARG A 179 13.77 18.18 -14.02
CA ARG A 179 15.12 18.58 -13.64
C ARG A 179 15.29 18.54 -12.12
N VAL A 180 14.34 19.09 -11.38
CA VAL A 180 14.35 19.08 -9.90
C VAL A 180 14.42 17.65 -9.36
N VAL A 181 13.65 16.73 -9.93
CA VAL A 181 13.68 15.33 -9.53
C VAL A 181 15.02 14.67 -9.86
N GLU A 182 15.58 14.90 -11.06
CA GLU A 182 16.89 14.38 -11.46
C GLU A 182 18.02 14.88 -10.55
N ASP A 183 18.01 16.17 -10.23
CA ASP A 183 19.00 16.79 -9.35
C ASP A 183 18.89 16.24 -7.91
N LEU A 184 17.64 15.98 -7.44
CA LEU A 184 17.42 15.34 -6.15
C LEU A 184 17.94 13.91 -6.12
N VAL A 185 17.71 13.13 -7.18
CA VAL A 185 18.26 11.76 -7.31
C VAL A 185 19.79 11.78 -7.19
N LYS A 186 20.47 12.63 -7.99
CA LYS A 186 21.93 12.76 -7.94
C LYS A 186 22.42 13.12 -6.55
N LYS A 187 21.78 14.10 -5.90
CA LYS A 187 22.16 14.52 -4.55
C LYS A 187 22.03 13.39 -3.52
N ILE A 188 20.99 12.59 -3.58
CA ILE A 188 20.80 11.45 -2.67
C ILE A 188 21.84 10.35 -2.94
N GLU A 189 22.17 10.09 -4.21
CA GLU A 189 23.22 9.15 -4.59
C GLU A 189 24.61 9.62 -4.09
N GLU A 190 24.91 10.91 -4.19
CA GLU A 190 26.16 11.50 -3.64
C GLU A 190 26.24 11.36 -2.11
N ILE A 191 25.14 11.67 -1.40
CA ILE A 191 25.04 11.51 0.06
C ILE A 191 25.32 10.07 0.45
N LYS A 192 24.75 9.10 -0.26
CA LYS A 192 24.99 7.67 -0.01
C LYS A 192 26.44 7.29 -0.28
N ALA A 193 27.01 7.73 -1.41
CA ALA A 193 28.40 7.44 -1.79
C ALA A 193 29.40 7.99 -0.77
N GLN A 194 29.11 9.16 -0.21
CA GLN A 194 29.94 9.81 0.83
C GLN A 194 29.66 9.25 2.24
N LYS A 195 28.73 8.33 2.40
CA LYS A 195 28.26 7.81 3.70
C LYS A 195 27.81 8.92 4.67
N THR A 196 27.35 10.04 4.11
CA THR A 196 26.80 11.15 4.89
C THR A 196 25.45 10.74 5.47
N LYS A 197 25.20 11.11 6.72
CA LYS A 197 23.93 10.79 7.40
C LYS A 197 22.89 11.87 7.15
N ILE A 198 21.63 11.47 6.97
CA ILE A 198 20.46 12.34 7.02
C ILE A 198 19.76 12.06 8.34
N ASP A 199 19.55 13.08 9.17
CA ASP A 199 18.96 12.94 10.51
C ASP A 199 19.60 11.81 11.36
N ASN A 200 20.92 11.71 11.32
CA ASN A 200 21.73 10.67 11.98
C ASN A 200 21.50 9.24 11.43
N GLN A 201 20.83 9.08 10.31
CA GLN A 201 20.61 7.78 9.68
C GLN A 201 21.41 7.64 8.38
N GLU A 202 21.92 6.44 8.13
CA GLU A 202 22.60 6.10 6.87
C GLU A 202 21.61 5.61 5.83
N ILE A 203 21.82 6.02 4.57
CA ILE A 203 21.03 5.53 3.44
C ILE A 203 21.48 4.10 3.10
N LYS A 204 20.63 3.12 3.38
CA LYS A 204 20.91 1.70 3.09
C LYS A 204 20.68 1.38 1.62
N GLU A 205 19.54 1.81 1.08
CA GLU A 205 19.10 1.49 -0.27
C GLU A 205 18.56 2.74 -0.96
N ILE A 206 18.67 2.79 -2.26
CA ILE A 206 18.05 3.83 -3.10
C ILE A 206 17.27 3.14 -4.22
N LEU A 207 16.02 3.54 -4.40
CA LEU A 207 15.16 3.14 -5.50
C LEU A 207 14.80 4.35 -6.35
N THR A 208 15.16 4.31 -7.64
CA THR A 208 14.95 5.41 -8.60
C THR A 208 13.86 5.10 -9.62
N VAL A 209 12.94 4.22 -9.32
CA VAL A 209 11.89 3.78 -10.24
C VAL A 209 10.89 4.88 -10.57
N ASN A 210 10.67 5.81 -9.62
CA ASN A 210 9.77 6.95 -9.78
C ASN A 210 10.21 8.09 -8.85
N GLY A 211 11.21 8.85 -9.28
CA GLY A 211 11.94 9.77 -8.42
C GLY A 211 12.95 9.02 -7.56
N VAL A 212 13.08 9.40 -6.29
CA VAL A 212 14.00 8.73 -5.35
C VAL A 212 13.30 8.34 -4.07
N ARG A 213 13.47 7.09 -3.68
CA ARG A 213 13.13 6.55 -2.36
C ARG A 213 14.40 6.01 -1.69
N PHE A 214 14.61 6.32 -0.43
CA PHE A 214 15.77 5.91 0.35
C PHE A 214 15.40 5.66 1.81
#